data_c720f73dcf3d4fe3e2a86fca2aa7d935
#
_entry.id   c720f73dcf3d4fe3e2a86fca2aa7d935
#
_cell.length_a   1.000
_cell.length_b   1.000
_cell.length_c   1.000
_cell.angle_alpha   90.00
_cell.angle_beta   90.00
_cell.angle_gamma   90.00
#
_symmetry.space_group_name_H-M   'P 1'
#
loop_
_entity.id
_entity.type
_entity.pdbx_description
1 polymer ?
#
loop_
_entity_poly.entity_id
_entity_poly.type
_entity_poly.pdbx_seq_one_letter_code
_entity_poly.pdbx_strand_id
1 'polypeptide(L)'
;MRKLRVEVSPGAAFLAAALFFFLRGRELLALLPAILTHELGHTAAILALGLHLRGARAEAGGFRLDYAGDTTPLGHGLIAAAGPAAGFAYAFLASFLWRETGQDWLCLSAGLSLLLSIFNLLPAPPLDGGRILAPLLCALLGSEKEERIGRILGFGVGLGLCALGIVSALKGKGAAPLLPGLWLLLREDL
;
A
#
# COMPACT_ATOMS: atom_id res chain seq x y z
N MET A 1 12.19 -7.06 -27.35
CA MET A 1 11.61 -6.29 -26.23
C MET A 1 10.30 -6.98 -25.83
N ARG A 2 10.23 -7.64 -24.65
CA ARG A 2 8.96 -8.19 -24.15
C ARG A 2 8.06 -7.04 -23.73
N LYS A 3 6.84 -6.97 -24.25
CA LYS A 3 5.86 -5.93 -23.89
C LYS A 3 5.55 -6.01 -22.40
N LEU A 4 5.60 -4.89 -21.70
CA LEU A 4 5.15 -4.76 -20.31
C LEU A 4 3.67 -5.15 -20.25
N ARG A 5 3.33 -6.09 -19.38
CA ARG A 5 1.95 -6.57 -19.24
C ARG A 5 1.28 -5.74 -18.15
N VAL A 6 0.22 -5.04 -18.51
CA VAL A 6 -0.61 -4.31 -17.55
C VAL A 6 -1.96 -4.99 -17.49
N GLU A 7 -2.35 -5.44 -16.30
CA GLU A 7 -3.63 -6.09 -16.05
C GLU A 7 -4.40 -5.31 -14.97
N VAL A 8 -5.70 -5.24 -15.13
CA VAL A 8 -6.59 -4.61 -14.14
C VAL A 8 -7.59 -5.67 -13.69
N SER A 9 -7.58 -5.99 -12.40
CA SER A 9 -8.55 -6.93 -11.84
C SER A 9 -9.94 -6.29 -11.75
N PRO A 10 -11.02 -7.11 -11.78
CA PRO A 10 -12.38 -6.58 -11.59
C PRO A 10 -12.55 -5.82 -10.28
N GLY A 11 -11.89 -6.25 -9.21
CA GLY A 11 -11.88 -5.56 -7.92
C GLY A 11 -11.22 -4.18 -7.97
N ALA A 12 -10.10 -4.04 -8.71
CA ALA A 12 -9.47 -2.75 -8.93
C ALA A 12 -10.35 -1.81 -9.76
N ALA A 13 -10.97 -2.32 -10.81
CA ALA A 13 -11.90 -1.54 -11.63
C ALA A 13 -13.11 -1.05 -10.80
N PHE A 14 -13.67 -1.92 -9.95
CA PHE A 14 -14.74 -1.54 -9.05
C PHE A 14 -14.29 -0.48 -8.03
N LEU A 15 -13.11 -0.65 -7.42
CA LEU A 15 -12.56 0.33 -6.48
C LEU A 15 -12.30 1.69 -7.17
N ALA A 16 -11.72 1.69 -8.36
CA ALA A 16 -11.50 2.92 -9.13
C ALA A 16 -12.82 3.64 -9.46
N ALA A 17 -13.85 2.89 -9.87
CA ALA A 17 -15.18 3.45 -10.12
C ALA A 17 -15.81 4.01 -8.83
N ALA A 18 -15.69 3.30 -7.71
CA ALA A 18 -16.17 3.78 -6.41
C ALA A 18 -15.44 5.07 -5.98
N LEU A 19 -14.12 5.10 -6.08
CA LEU A 19 -13.33 6.30 -5.77
C LEU A 19 -13.74 7.47 -6.66
N PHE A 20 -13.93 7.24 -7.96
CA PHE A 20 -14.39 8.28 -8.89
C PHE A 20 -15.78 8.80 -8.55
N PHE A 21 -16.68 7.93 -8.08
CA PHE A 21 -18.04 8.30 -7.73
C PHE A 21 -18.15 9.03 -6.38
N PHE A 22 -17.37 8.61 -5.38
CA PHE A 22 -17.44 9.14 -4.02
C PHE A 22 -16.50 10.30 -3.75
N LEU A 23 -15.34 10.37 -4.44
CA LEU A 23 -14.39 11.45 -4.27
C LEU A 23 -14.67 12.59 -5.24
N ARG A 24 -14.55 13.80 -4.73
CA ARG A 24 -14.61 15.00 -5.57
C ARG A 24 -13.30 15.16 -6.35
N GLY A 25 -13.31 15.92 -7.43
CA GLY A 25 -12.13 16.11 -8.30
C GLY A 25 -10.87 16.56 -7.54
N ARG A 26 -11.00 17.39 -6.51
CA ARG A 26 -9.86 17.82 -5.65
C ARG A 26 -9.24 16.65 -4.87
N GLU A 27 -10.06 15.76 -4.35
CA GLU A 27 -9.62 14.60 -3.58
C GLU A 27 -8.93 13.58 -4.48
N LEU A 28 -9.45 13.38 -5.70
CA LEU A 28 -8.81 12.55 -6.72
C LEU A 28 -7.45 13.14 -7.14
N LEU A 29 -7.37 14.44 -7.39
CA LEU A 29 -6.12 15.13 -7.72
C LEU A 29 -5.09 15.02 -6.60
N ALA A 30 -5.52 14.99 -5.34
CA ALA A 30 -4.64 14.83 -4.20
C ALA A 30 -4.20 13.38 -3.98
N LEU A 31 -5.06 12.40 -4.30
CA LEU A 31 -4.79 10.97 -4.11
C LEU A 31 -3.85 10.41 -5.17
N LEU A 32 -3.99 10.82 -6.42
CA LEU A 32 -3.21 10.30 -7.54
C LEU A 32 -1.68 10.44 -7.34
N PRO A 33 -1.12 11.63 -6.99
CA PRO A 33 0.31 11.77 -6.75
C PRO A 33 0.79 10.89 -5.58
N ALA A 34 -0.01 10.75 -4.53
CA ALA A 34 0.32 9.91 -3.39
C ALA A 34 0.49 8.43 -3.79
N ILE A 35 -0.48 7.89 -4.55
CA ILE A 35 -0.41 6.51 -5.05
C ILE A 35 0.75 6.37 -6.02
N LEU A 36 0.87 7.25 -7.01
CA LEU A 36 1.91 7.16 -8.03
C LEU A 36 3.31 7.21 -7.42
N THR A 37 3.56 8.08 -6.46
CA THR A 37 4.87 8.19 -5.81
C THR A 37 5.20 6.94 -5.01
N HIS A 38 4.23 6.37 -4.32
CA HIS A 38 4.38 5.11 -3.60
C HIS A 38 4.79 3.97 -4.56
N GLU A 39 4.07 3.78 -5.66
CA GLU A 39 4.35 2.73 -6.65
C GLU A 39 5.67 2.96 -7.40
N LEU A 40 6.01 4.22 -7.67
CA LEU A 40 7.30 4.59 -8.25
C LEU A 40 8.45 4.25 -7.30
N GLY A 41 8.26 4.34 -5.99
CA GLY A 41 9.24 3.89 -5.00
C GLY A 41 9.59 2.43 -5.15
N HIS A 42 8.60 1.54 -5.24
CA HIS A 42 8.81 0.11 -5.49
C HIS A 42 9.51 -0.13 -6.83
N THR A 43 9.04 0.54 -7.88
CA THR A 43 9.60 0.42 -9.23
C THR A 43 11.07 0.85 -9.26
N ALA A 44 11.41 1.96 -8.63
CA ALA A 44 12.78 2.46 -8.54
C ALA A 44 13.70 1.47 -7.81
N ALA A 45 13.24 0.86 -6.71
CA ALA A 45 14.00 -0.15 -5.99
C ALA A 45 14.22 -1.42 -6.83
N ILE A 46 13.20 -1.89 -7.55
CA ILE A 46 13.31 -3.03 -8.49
C ILE A 46 14.42 -2.75 -9.51
N LEU A 47 14.40 -1.59 -10.15
CA LEU A 47 15.37 -1.21 -11.16
C LEU A 47 16.79 -0.99 -10.56
N ALA A 48 16.88 -0.37 -9.38
CA ALA A 48 18.14 -0.14 -8.69
C ALA A 48 18.84 -1.45 -8.26
N LEU A 49 18.07 -2.49 -7.99
CA LEU A 49 18.58 -3.84 -7.71
C LEU A 49 18.94 -4.63 -9.01
N GLY A 50 18.86 -4.02 -10.18
CA GLY A 50 19.16 -4.67 -11.46
C GLY A 50 18.08 -5.65 -11.93
N LEU A 51 16.91 -5.63 -11.30
CA LEU A 51 15.78 -6.48 -11.67
C LEU A 51 15.02 -5.88 -12.86
N HIS A 52 14.31 -6.72 -13.59
CA HIS A 52 13.59 -6.32 -14.79
C HIS A 52 12.09 -6.38 -14.53
N LEU A 53 11.40 -5.25 -14.63
CA LEU A 53 9.94 -5.20 -14.54
C LEU A 53 9.32 -5.96 -15.73
N ARG A 54 8.44 -6.91 -15.45
CA ARG A 54 7.72 -7.72 -16.44
C ARG A 54 6.28 -7.30 -16.62
N GLY A 55 5.66 -6.80 -15.58
CA GLY A 55 4.27 -6.38 -15.59
C GLY A 55 3.86 -5.63 -14.33
N ALA A 56 2.67 -5.06 -14.39
CA ALA A 56 2.00 -4.47 -13.26
C ALA A 56 0.54 -4.92 -13.29
N ARG A 57 0.02 -5.37 -12.16
CA ARG A 57 -1.38 -5.76 -11.99
C ARG A 57 -2.02 -4.86 -10.94
N ALA A 58 -3.05 -4.13 -11.34
CA ALA A 58 -3.88 -3.40 -10.40
C ALA A 58 -4.87 -4.36 -9.74
N GLU A 59 -4.83 -4.47 -8.42
CA GLU A 59 -5.72 -5.27 -7.58
C GLU A 59 -6.50 -4.35 -6.63
N ALA A 60 -7.55 -4.84 -5.98
CA ALA A 60 -8.32 -4.04 -5.02
C ALA A 60 -7.48 -3.58 -3.81
N GLY A 61 -6.37 -4.24 -3.53
CA GLY A 61 -5.45 -3.89 -2.43
C GLY A 61 -4.24 -3.07 -2.84
N GLY A 62 -4.13 -2.61 -4.09
CA GLY A 62 -2.99 -1.86 -4.60
C GLY A 62 -2.42 -2.45 -5.89
N PHE A 63 -1.19 -2.10 -6.21
CA PHE A 63 -0.52 -2.62 -7.39
C PHE A 63 0.42 -3.77 -7.02
N ARG A 64 0.34 -4.85 -7.80
CA ARG A 64 1.31 -5.94 -7.77
C ARG A 64 2.26 -5.75 -8.93
N LEU A 65 3.55 -5.57 -8.64
CA LEU A 65 4.60 -5.47 -9.64
C LEU A 65 5.24 -6.84 -9.86
N ASP A 66 5.15 -7.35 -11.08
CA ASP A 66 5.82 -8.58 -11.49
C ASP A 66 7.20 -8.23 -12.04
N TYR A 67 8.24 -8.80 -11.48
CA TYR A 67 9.62 -8.58 -11.90
C TYR A 67 10.38 -9.89 -12.04
N ALA A 68 11.48 -9.85 -12.77
CA ALA A 68 12.37 -10.99 -13.01
C ALA A 68 13.79 -10.64 -12.65
N GLY A 69 14.52 -11.63 -12.25
CA GLY A 69 15.89 -11.60 -11.76
C GLY A 69 15.96 -12.22 -10.37
N ASP A 70 17.16 -12.61 -9.97
CA ASP A 70 17.40 -13.16 -8.65
C ASP A 70 17.66 -12.02 -7.66
N THR A 71 16.99 -12.07 -6.54
CA THR A 71 17.23 -11.13 -5.44
C THR A 71 17.25 -11.86 -4.10
N THR A 72 17.94 -11.29 -3.13
CA THR A 72 18.00 -11.84 -1.77
C THR A 72 16.71 -11.58 -0.99
N PRO A 73 16.47 -12.30 0.11
CA PRO A 73 15.37 -11.97 1.03
C PRO A 73 15.40 -10.51 1.49
N LEU A 74 16.60 -9.97 1.74
CA LEU A 74 16.79 -8.55 2.05
C LEU A 74 16.36 -7.64 0.89
N GLY A 75 16.68 -8.02 -0.35
CA GLY A 75 16.27 -7.28 -1.55
C GLY A 75 14.75 -7.20 -1.68
N HIS A 76 14.01 -8.29 -1.39
CA HIS A 76 12.54 -8.25 -1.33
C HIS A 76 12.04 -7.27 -0.26
N GLY A 77 12.64 -7.27 0.92
CA GLY A 77 12.32 -6.33 1.99
C GLY A 77 12.59 -4.86 1.60
N LEU A 78 13.72 -4.60 0.92
CA LEU A 78 14.06 -3.26 0.42
C LEU A 78 13.07 -2.77 -0.64
N ILE A 79 12.67 -3.63 -1.58
CA ILE A 79 11.63 -3.30 -2.57
C ILE A 79 10.34 -2.94 -1.84
N ALA A 80 9.92 -3.74 -0.86
CA ALA A 80 8.69 -3.47 -0.11
C ALA A 80 8.76 -2.18 0.72
N ALA A 81 9.92 -1.85 1.31
CA ALA A 81 10.11 -0.62 2.07
C ALA A 81 10.17 0.65 1.21
N ALA A 82 10.56 0.52 -0.06
CA ALA A 82 10.80 1.66 -0.94
C ALA A 82 9.52 2.44 -1.28
N GLY A 83 8.37 1.78 -1.39
CA GLY A 83 7.07 2.43 -1.60
C GLY A 83 6.71 3.37 -0.46
N PRO A 84 6.56 2.85 0.79
CA PRO A 84 6.32 3.69 1.94
C PRO A 84 7.36 4.80 2.13
N ALA A 85 8.64 4.52 1.92
CA ALA A 85 9.71 5.53 2.02
C ALA A 85 9.52 6.67 1.01
N ALA A 86 9.20 6.36 -0.24
CA ALA A 86 8.89 7.35 -1.27
C ALA A 86 7.62 8.15 -0.90
N GLY A 87 6.60 7.49 -0.36
CA GLY A 87 5.39 8.14 0.12
C GLY A 87 5.67 9.13 1.27
N PHE A 88 6.51 8.78 2.26
CA PHE A 88 6.93 9.71 3.31
C PHE A 88 7.71 10.89 2.75
N ALA A 89 8.65 10.65 1.82
CA ALA A 89 9.41 11.73 1.18
C ALA A 89 8.48 12.68 0.41
N TYR A 90 7.51 12.15 -0.31
CA TYR A 90 6.50 12.95 -0.99
C TYR A 90 5.61 13.73 -0.01
N ALA A 91 5.15 13.12 1.07
CA ALA A 91 4.34 13.79 2.08
C ALA A 91 5.10 14.99 2.69
N PHE A 92 6.39 14.83 2.96
CA PHE A 92 7.24 15.91 3.43
C PHE A 92 7.35 17.04 2.39
N LEU A 93 7.65 16.69 1.13
CA LEU A 93 7.76 17.67 0.03
C LEU A 93 6.45 18.41 -0.21
N ALA A 94 5.33 17.69 -0.28
CA ALA A 94 4.01 18.30 -0.49
C ALA A 94 3.60 19.21 0.68
N SER A 95 3.95 18.84 1.92
CA SER A 95 3.73 19.69 3.10
C SER A 95 4.57 20.96 3.05
N PHE A 96 5.81 20.87 2.61
CA PHE A 96 6.68 22.02 2.42
C PHE A 96 6.12 22.97 1.33
N LEU A 97 5.77 22.42 0.16
CA LEU A 97 5.19 23.20 -0.94
C LEU A 97 3.85 23.83 -0.56
N TRP A 98 3.04 23.17 0.25
CA TRP A 98 1.81 23.76 0.78
C TRP A 98 2.10 25.03 1.62
N ARG A 99 3.10 25.00 2.49
CA ARG A 99 3.48 26.17 3.30
C ARG A 99 3.94 27.35 2.45
N GLU A 100 4.64 27.07 1.34
CA GLU A 100 5.15 28.11 0.43
C GLU A 100 4.07 28.66 -0.51
N THR A 101 3.12 27.83 -0.95
CA THR A 101 2.16 28.19 -1.99
C THR A 101 0.74 28.45 -1.48
N GLY A 102 0.41 27.99 -0.28
CA GLY A 102 -0.94 28.03 0.29
C GLY A 102 -1.97 27.15 -0.42
N GLN A 103 -1.54 26.23 -1.28
CA GLN A 103 -2.46 25.37 -2.06
C GLN A 103 -2.97 24.18 -1.24
N ASP A 104 -4.20 24.24 -0.75
CA ASP A 104 -4.81 23.23 0.13
C ASP A 104 -4.79 21.78 -0.40
N TRP A 105 -4.81 21.59 -1.72
CA TRP A 105 -4.73 20.26 -2.29
C TRP A 105 -3.39 19.56 -2.00
N LEU A 106 -2.30 20.33 -1.83
CA LEU A 106 -0.98 19.79 -1.44
C LEU A 106 -1.01 19.29 0.01
N CYS A 107 -1.67 20.03 0.91
CA CYS A 107 -1.86 19.58 2.29
C CYS A 107 -2.66 18.26 2.35
N LEU A 108 -3.75 18.19 1.58
CA LEU A 108 -4.56 16.98 1.47
C LEU A 108 -3.75 15.81 0.90
N SER A 109 -2.98 16.05 -0.17
CA SER A 109 -2.13 15.03 -0.80
C SER A 109 -1.03 14.53 0.14
N ALA A 110 -0.40 15.43 0.91
CA ALA A 110 0.58 15.06 1.93
C ALA A 110 -0.05 14.15 3.00
N GLY A 111 -1.23 14.50 3.51
CA GLY A 111 -1.96 13.70 4.49
C GLY A 111 -2.35 12.33 3.95
N LEU A 112 -2.84 12.25 2.72
CA LEU A 112 -3.19 10.99 2.06
C LEU A 112 -1.95 10.11 1.83
N SER A 113 -0.82 10.69 1.40
CA SER A 113 0.42 9.94 1.22
C SER A 113 0.98 9.42 2.54
N LEU A 114 0.92 10.22 3.60
CA LEU A 114 1.31 9.80 4.94
C LEU A 114 0.44 8.62 5.41
N LEU A 115 -0.88 8.75 5.29
CA LEU A 115 -1.82 7.71 5.68
C LEU A 115 -1.61 6.42 4.87
N LEU A 116 -1.44 6.52 3.55
CA LEU A 116 -1.15 5.39 2.67
C LEU A 116 0.14 4.68 3.09
N SER A 117 1.21 5.44 3.38
CA SER A 117 2.50 4.87 3.79
C SER A 117 2.43 4.17 5.15
N ILE A 118 1.75 4.78 6.13
CA ILE A 118 1.54 4.17 7.46
C ILE A 118 0.69 2.90 7.32
N PHE A 119 -0.38 2.95 6.54
CA PHE A 119 -1.25 1.80 6.31
C PHE A 119 -0.47 0.64 5.67
N ASN A 120 0.32 0.92 4.62
CA ASN A 120 1.11 -0.12 3.97
C ASN A 120 2.23 -0.69 4.86
N LEU A 121 2.68 0.02 5.89
CA LEU A 121 3.65 -0.50 6.86
C LEU A 121 3.04 -1.37 7.96
N LEU A 122 1.71 -1.54 8.01
CA LEU A 122 1.11 -2.49 8.94
C LEU A 122 1.63 -3.91 8.67
N PRO A 123 1.92 -4.69 9.75
CA PRO A 123 2.55 -6.01 9.64
C PRO A 123 1.55 -7.09 9.22
N ALA A 124 0.92 -6.90 8.09
CA ALA A 124 -0.12 -7.80 7.58
C ALA A 124 0.11 -8.09 6.09
N PRO A 125 0.25 -9.34 5.66
CA PRO A 125 0.15 -9.66 4.24
C PRO A 125 -1.24 -9.23 3.72
N PRO A 126 -1.34 -8.62 2.56
CA PRO A 126 -0.36 -8.39 1.50
C PRO A 126 0.33 -7.02 1.54
N LEU A 127 0.16 -6.27 2.64
CA LEU A 127 0.74 -4.93 2.78
C LEU A 127 2.27 -4.99 2.80
N ASP A 128 2.91 -3.89 2.49
CA ASP A 128 4.38 -3.83 2.41
C ASP A 128 5.05 -4.17 3.75
N GLY A 129 4.46 -3.78 4.88
CA GLY A 129 4.94 -4.14 6.21
C GLY A 129 4.98 -5.66 6.43
N GLY A 130 3.97 -6.40 5.95
CA GLY A 130 4.00 -7.86 5.95
C GLY A 130 5.11 -8.41 5.05
N ARG A 131 5.30 -7.83 3.86
CA ARG A 131 6.35 -8.22 2.91
C ARG A 131 7.76 -7.88 3.40
N ILE A 132 7.93 -6.86 4.23
CA ILE A 132 9.19 -6.53 4.91
C ILE A 132 9.49 -7.56 5.99
N LEU A 133 8.48 -7.99 6.76
CA LEU A 133 8.64 -8.95 7.84
C LEU A 133 8.84 -10.39 7.38
N ALA A 134 8.21 -10.80 6.28
CA ALA A 134 8.23 -12.16 5.77
C ALA A 134 9.65 -12.74 5.62
N PRO A 135 10.62 -12.07 4.97
CA PRO A 135 11.99 -12.59 4.87
C PRO A 135 12.68 -12.79 6.22
N LEU A 136 12.44 -11.88 7.17
CA LEU A 136 13.01 -11.97 8.51
C LEU A 136 12.42 -13.14 9.30
N LEU A 137 11.11 -13.28 9.28
CA LEU A 137 10.43 -14.40 9.94
C LEU A 137 10.81 -15.73 9.32
N CYS A 138 10.89 -15.80 7.99
CA CYS A 138 11.31 -17.00 7.28
C CYS A 138 12.75 -17.42 7.67
N ALA A 139 13.68 -16.46 7.75
CA ALA A 139 15.07 -16.72 8.12
C ALA A 139 15.20 -17.18 9.59
N LEU A 140 14.38 -16.67 10.50
CA LEU A 140 14.46 -16.99 11.93
C LEU A 140 13.66 -18.24 12.33
N LEU A 141 12.54 -18.49 11.68
CA LEU A 141 11.54 -19.45 12.14
C LEU A 141 11.19 -20.54 11.11
N GLY A 142 11.61 -20.36 9.86
CA GLY A 142 11.23 -21.21 8.72
C GLY A 142 9.91 -20.77 8.07
N SER A 143 9.69 -21.25 6.84
CA SER A 143 8.58 -20.81 5.97
C SER A 143 7.19 -21.14 6.55
N GLU A 144 7.01 -22.32 7.15
CA GLU A 144 5.70 -22.71 7.73
C GLU A 144 5.26 -21.78 8.88
N LYS A 145 6.22 -21.42 9.76
CA LYS A 145 5.93 -20.52 10.88
C LYS A 145 5.76 -19.08 10.41
N GLU A 146 6.54 -18.65 9.41
CA GLU A 146 6.39 -17.34 8.78
C GLU A 146 4.97 -17.16 8.25
N GLU A 147 4.48 -18.10 7.44
CA GLU A 147 3.12 -18.05 6.88
C GLU A 147 2.05 -18.02 7.98
N ARG A 148 2.19 -18.87 9.01
CA ARG A 148 1.26 -18.90 10.13
C ARG A 148 1.24 -17.60 10.92
N ILE A 149 2.40 -17.02 11.20
CA ILE A 149 2.52 -15.72 11.90
C ILE A 149 1.95 -14.60 11.03
N GLY A 150 2.27 -14.60 9.73
CA GLY A 150 1.71 -13.64 8.78
C GLY A 150 0.19 -13.63 8.80
N ARG A 151 -0.45 -14.81 8.78
CA ARG A 151 -1.92 -14.94 8.88
C ARG A 151 -2.46 -14.38 10.20
N ILE A 152 -1.84 -14.72 11.32
CA ILE A 152 -2.26 -14.22 12.64
C ILE A 152 -2.15 -12.70 12.72
N LEU A 153 -1.04 -12.14 12.22
CA LEU A 153 -0.85 -10.69 12.17
C LEU A 153 -1.87 -10.01 11.26
N GLY A 154 -2.12 -10.57 10.07
CA GLY A 154 -3.13 -10.07 9.14
C GLY A 154 -4.52 -10.04 9.74
N PHE A 155 -4.91 -11.13 10.39
CA PHE A 155 -6.19 -11.22 11.12
C PHE A 155 -6.28 -10.21 12.26
N GLY A 156 -5.22 -10.09 13.08
CA GLY A 156 -5.15 -9.12 14.17
C GLY A 156 -5.25 -7.66 13.71
N VAL A 157 -4.53 -7.30 12.65
CA VAL A 157 -4.61 -5.97 12.02
C VAL A 157 -6.02 -5.72 11.47
N GLY A 158 -6.62 -6.69 10.79
CA GLY A 158 -7.98 -6.59 10.25
C GLY A 158 -9.01 -6.34 11.37
N LEU A 159 -8.94 -7.10 12.46
CA LEU A 159 -9.81 -6.89 13.64
C LEU A 159 -9.58 -5.52 14.27
N GLY A 160 -8.33 -5.09 14.42
CA GLY A 160 -7.99 -3.78 14.98
C GLY A 160 -8.56 -2.63 14.15
N LEU A 161 -8.46 -2.71 12.82
CA LEU A 161 -9.04 -1.73 11.91
C LEU A 161 -10.58 -1.73 11.96
N CYS A 162 -11.21 -2.90 12.06
CA CYS A 162 -12.66 -3.00 12.23
C CYS A 162 -13.11 -2.37 13.56
N ALA A 163 -12.43 -2.68 14.65
CA ALA A 163 -12.73 -2.08 15.94
C ALA A 163 -12.55 -0.55 15.92
N LEU A 164 -11.46 -0.06 15.32
CA LEU A 164 -11.22 1.37 15.13
C LEU A 164 -12.33 2.02 14.30
N GLY A 165 -12.78 1.37 13.23
CA GLY A 165 -13.86 1.85 12.36
C GLY A 165 -15.20 1.93 13.10
N ILE A 166 -15.54 0.93 13.93
CA ILE A 166 -16.75 0.93 14.74
C ILE A 166 -16.70 2.08 15.76
N VAL A 167 -15.59 2.21 16.50
CA VAL A 167 -15.42 3.30 17.50
C VAL A 167 -15.49 4.67 16.83
N SER A 168 -14.89 4.82 15.65
CA SER A 168 -14.92 6.05 14.86
C SER A 168 -16.36 6.39 14.42
N ALA A 169 -17.11 5.40 13.95
CA ALA A 169 -18.51 5.55 13.56
C ALA A 169 -19.39 5.95 14.74
N LEU A 170 -19.23 5.31 15.90
CA LEU A 170 -19.97 5.64 17.12
C LEU A 170 -19.69 7.07 17.61
N LYS A 171 -18.50 7.60 17.34
CA LYS A 171 -18.14 8.99 17.62
C LYS A 171 -18.55 9.98 16.51
N GLY A 172 -19.30 9.56 15.50
CA GLY A 172 -19.73 10.39 14.38
C GLY A 172 -18.61 10.81 13.42
N LYS A 173 -17.42 10.19 13.49
CA LYS A 173 -16.25 10.51 12.65
C LYS A 173 -16.16 9.67 11.36
N GLY A 174 -17.18 8.87 11.07
CA GLY A 174 -17.21 7.99 9.90
C GLY A 174 -16.62 6.61 10.17
N ALA A 175 -16.87 5.68 9.24
CA ALA A 175 -16.53 4.26 9.34
C ALA A 175 -15.38 3.86 8.39
N ALA A 176 -14.59 4.80 7.88
CA ALA A 176 -13.58 4.56 6.86
C ALA A 176 -12.61 3.40 7.17
N PRO A 177 -12.12 3.19 8.42
CA PRO A 177 -11.23 2.06 8.73
C PRO A 177 -11.91 0.68 8.62
N LEU A 178 -13.25 0.59 8.59
CA LEU A 178 -13.96 -0.69 8.41
C LEU A 178 -13.66 -1.31 7.05
N LEU A 179 -13.56 -0.52 6.00
CA LEU A 179 -13.36 -1.03 4.65
C LEU A 179 -12.05 -1.82 4.51
N PRO A 180 -10.88 -1.25 4.83
CA PRO A 180 -9.62 -2.01 4.78
C PRO A 180 -9.57 -3.13 5.84
N GLY A 181 -10.21 -2.97 6.99
CA GLY A 181 -10.30 -4.03 8.00
C GLY A 181 -11.07 -5.23 7.49
N LEU A 182 -12.27 -5.04 6.94
CA LEU A 182 -13.06 -6.10 6.32
C LEU A 182 -12.35 -6.72 5.12
N TRP A 183 -11.71 -5.91 4.29
CA TRP A 183 -10.94 -6.41 3.15
C TRP A 183 -9.81 -7.35 3.59
N LEU A 184 -9.08 -7.03 4.67
CA LEU A 184 -8.05 -7.90 5.22
C LEU A 184 -8.64 -9.20 5.79
N LEU A 185 -9.82 -9.16 6.44
CA LEU A 185 -10.46 -10.33 7.06
C LEU A 185 -11.14 -11.26 6.05
N LEU A 186 -11.63 -10.72 4.92
CA LEU A 186 -12.40 -11.48 3.92
C LEU A 186 -11.52 -12.05 2.80
N ARG A 187 -10.23 -11.83 2.84
CA ARG A 187 -9.32 -12.45 1.86
C ARG A 187 -9.28 -13.96 2.03
N GLU A 188 -9.44 -14.67 0.93
CA GLU A 188 -9.40 -16.14 0.89
C GLU A 188 -8.00 -16.73 1.20
N ASP A 189 -6.96 -15.88 1.24
CA ASP A 189 -5.58 -16.30 1.49
C ASP A 189 -5.15 -16.24 2.98
N LEU A 190 -6.13 -16.08 3.90
CA LEU A 190 -5.88 -16.07 5.36
C LEU A 190 -5.91 -17.47 5.98
#